data_4782a75a741fd25c81f5522f66969c42
#
_entry.id   4782a75a741fd25c81f5522f66969c42
#
_cell.length_a   1.000
_cell.length_b   1.000
_cell.length_c   1.000
_cell.angle_alpha   90.00
_cell.angle_beta   90.00
_cell.angle_gamma   90.00
#
_symmetry.space_group_name_H-M   'P 1'
#
loop_
_entity.id
_entity.type
_entity.pdbx_description
1 polymer ?
#
loop_
_entity_poly.entity_id
_entity_poly.type
_entity_poly.pdbx_seq_one_letter_code
_entity_poly.pdbx_strand_id
1 'polypeptide(L)'
;MDMAGFRACARATGIAQMPALRSPDGTWLTDTTAILRRLEAEAPGPALQPTDPLAAFLSLFLEDAFDEWLWRPALYYRWAFTDDAQLMGRRIAATLMRDLPLPLALKAAVVRRRQQGVYLRQDGITRTTAPSVAGLYLEVLDALEPLLARRPFLFGERPVAADFGLFGPMFRHFASDPTPSALMRERAPSVLAWTARLWNARPEGITDTPLPETAPADLDPLLRLAVRDHLVEMDANAQAAARGLKVVRFRRGGVDWRLPVSPYRVQCLADLQAAFAALGTTDRAGVLERLGPGAEVLERPVQPALPPGRRIRNRLWT
;
A
#
# COMPACT_ATOMS: atom_id res chain seq x y z
N MET A 1 9.78 12.07 13.58
CA MET A 1 8.61 12.48 14.40
C MET A 1 8.69 11.73 15.71
N ASP A 2 8.37 12.37 16.82
CA ASP A 2 8.28 11.79 18.17
C ASP A 2 6.80 11.70 18.61
N MET A 3 6.54 11.21 19.81
CA MET A 3 5.18 11.07 20.32
C MET A 3 4.46 12.41 20.45
N ALA A 4 5.18 13.51 20.76
CA ALA A 4 4.59 14.83 20.85
C ALA A 4 4.10 15.33 19.48
N GLY A 5 4.95 15.22 18.44
CA GLY A 5 4.60 15.55 17.06
C GLY A 5 3.48 14.66 16.51
N PHE A 6 3.49 13.37 16.82
CA PHE A 6 2.44 12.45 16.44
C PHE A 6 1.08 12.82 17.05
N ARG A 7 1.06 13.16 18.36
CA ARG A 7 -0.15 13.64 19.04
C ARG A 7 -0.65 14.97 18.50
N ALA A 8 0.26 15.88 18.13
CA ALA A 8 -0.10 17.16 17.52
C ALA A 8 -0.80 16.95 16.17
N CYS A 9 -0.23 16.08 15.32
CA CYS A 9 -0.85 15.66 14.06
C CYS A 9 -2.24 15.06 14.29
N ALA A 10 -2.34 14.10 15.21
CA ALA A 10 -3.61 13.44 15.53
C ALA A 10 -4.69 14.44 16.04
N ARG A 11 -4.30 15.43 16.85
CA ARG A 11 -5.23 16.48 17.30
C ARG A 11 -5.70 17.38 16.14
N ALA A 12 -4.79 17.73 15.23
CA ALA A 12 -5.09 18.62 14.11
C ALA A 12 -5.95 17.94 13.04
N THR A 13 -5.71 16.65 12.78
CA THR A 13 -6.35 15.92 11.67
C THR A 13 -7.50 15.01 12.13
N GLY A 14 -7.59 14.70 13.42
CA GLY A 14 -8.49 13.67 13.97
C GLY A 14 -8.04 12.25 13.64
N ILE A 15 -6.87 12.07 13.00
CA ILE A 15 -6.34 10.78 12.55
C ILE A 15 -4.92 10.61 13.08
N ALA A 16 -4.68 9.53 13.80
CA ALA A 16 -3.35 9.14 14.29
C ALA A 16 -2.63 8.26 13.25
N GLN A 17 -2.40 8.81 12.07
CA GLN A 17 -1.81 8.08 10.93
C GLN A 17 -0.78 8.95 10.20
N MET A 18 0.17 8.32 9.56
CA MET A 18 1.15 8.93 8.66
C MET A 18 1.06 8.26 7.28
N PRO A 19 1.38 9.00 6.21
CA PRO A 19 1.94 10.34 6.18
C PRO A 19 0.94 11.44 6.52
N ALA A 20 1.46 12.56 7.01
CA ALA A 20 0.70 13.79 7.16
C ALA A 20 1.58 14.98 6.71
N LEU A 21 1.03 15.82 5.87
CA LEU A 21 1.66 17.04 5.35
C LEU A 21 0.97 18.24 5.95
N ARG A 22 1.76 19.22 6.41
CA ARG A 22 1.26 20.55 6.78
C ARG A 22 1.70 21.55 5.74
N SER A 23 0.73 22.14 5.05
CA SER A 23 0.97 23.20 4.07
C SER A 23 1.42 24.51 4.77
N PRO A 24 2.06 25.45 4.03
CA PRO A 24 2.47 26.75 4.58
C PRO A 24 1.32 27.58 5.16
N ASP A 25 0.12 27.44 4.62
CA ASP A 25 -1.12 28.08 5.12
C ASP A 25 -1.66 27.44 6.42
N GLY A 26 -1.00 26.40 6.93
CA GLY A 26 -1.39 25.68 8.13
C GLY A 26 -2.37 24.54 7.90
N THR A 27 -2.85 24.32 6.68
CA THR A 27 -3.74 23.21 6.33
C THR A 27 -3.03 21.86 6.44
N TRP A 28 -3.70 20.89 7.06
CA TRP A 28 -3.18 19.53 7.18
C TRP A 28 -3.80 18.61 6.13
N LEU A 29 -2.94 17.88 5.44
CA LEU A 29 -3.31 16.79 4.53
C LEU A 29 -2.86 15.46 5.13
N THR A 30 -3.68 14.47 5.01
CA THR A 30 -3.35 13.06 5.37
C THR A 30 -3.80 12.18 4.22
N ASP A 31 -3.24 10.99 4.13
CA ASP A 31 -3.41 10.08 3.01
C ASP A 31 -2.45 10.37 1.85
N THR A 32 -1.68 9.34 1.47
CA THR A 32 -0.61 9.45 0.47
C THR A 32 -1.16 9.89 -0.88
N THR A 33 -2.24 9.27 -1.34
CA THR A 33 -2.86 9.56 -2.64
C THR A 33 -3.39 10.99 -2.70
N ALA A 34 -4.05 11.46 -1.63
CA ALA A 34 -4.53 12.85 -1.56
C ALA A 34 -3.38 13.87 -1.52
N ILE A 35 -2.30 13.54 -0.80
CA ILE A 35 -1.08 14.38 -0.75
C ILE A 35 -0.43 14.45 -2.12
N LEU A 36 -0.25 13.33 -2.81
CA LEU A 36 0.36 13.28 -4.14
C LEU A 36 -0.46 14.06 -5.16
N ARG A 37 -1.78 13.85 -5.23
CA ARG A 37 -2.67 14.61 -6.12
C ARG A 37 -2.57 16.12 -5.91
N ARG A 38 -2.52 16.54 -4.65
CA ARG A 38 -2.36 17.97 -4.31
C ARG A 38 -1.01 18.51 -4.76
N LEU A 39 0.07 17.77 -4.49
CA LEU A 39 1.41 18.19 -4.89
C LEU A 39 1.57 18.24 -6.42
N GLU A 40 1.02 17.26 -7.15
CA GLU A 40 1.02 17.30 -8.62
C GLU A 40 0.26 18.52 -9.19
N ALA A 41 -0.85 18.90 -8.55
CA ALA A 41 -1.63 20.07 -8.98
C ALA A 41 -0.96 21.41 -8.66
N GLU A 42 -0.17 21.49 -7.60
CA GLU A 42 0.37 22.76 -7.07
C GLU A 42 1.87 22.97 -7.35
N ALA A 43 2.63 21.90 -7.54
CA ALA A 43 4.07 21.95 -7.74
C ALA A 43 4.42 21.59 -9.20
N PRO A 44 5.12 22.47 -9.92
CA PRO A 44 5.68 22.12 -11.23
C PRO A 44 6.79 21.09 -11.02
N GLY A 45 6.48 19.83 -11.23
CA GLY A 45 7.39 18.71 -11.11
C GLY A 45 7.16 17.69 -12.22
N PRO A 46 8.02 16.68 -12.34
CA PRO A 46 7.77 15.62 -13.31
C PRO A 46 6.49 14.87 -12.91
N ALA A 47 5.51 14.83 -13.83
CA ALA A 47 4.26 14.11 -13.63
C ALA A 47 4.52 12.62 -13.36
N LEU A 48 3.70 12.00 -12.51
CA LEU A 48 3.84 10.59 -12.11
C LEU A 48 2.80 9.68 -12.75
N GLN A 49 1.83 10.22 -13.47
CA GLN A 49 0.83 9.43 -14.17
C GLN A 49 1.17 9.29 -15.64
N PRO A 50 1.08 8.09 -16.24
CA PRO A 50 1.13 7.91 -17.69
C PRO A 50 0.13 8.79 -18.41
N THR A 51 0.42 9.15 -19.65
CA THR A 51 -0.47 10.00 -20.47
C THR A 51 -1.60 9.21 -21.11
N ASP A 52 -1.39 7.95 -21.41
CA ASP A 52 -2.43 7.05 -21.90
C ASP A 52 -3.42 6.71 -20.77
N PRO A 53 -4.75 6.87 -20.99
CA PRO A 53 -5.75 6.65 -19.94
C PRO A 53 -5.77 5.23 -19.35
N LEU A 54 -5.57 4.20 -20.19
CA LEU A 54 -5.49 2.82 -19.77
C LEU A 54 -4.25 2.59 -18.87
N ALA A 55 -3.09 3.05 -19.31
CA ALA A 55 -1.86 2.92 -18.55
C ALA A 55 -1.92 3.71 -17.23
N ALA A 56 -2.53 4.90 -17.23
CA ALA A 56 -2.75 5.71 -16.05
C ALA A 56 -3.65 4.98 -15.03
N PHE A 57 -4.72 4.36 -15.50
CA PHE A 57 -5.59 3.56 -14.63
C PHE A 57 -4.88 2.34 -14.05
N LEU A 58 -4.12 1.59 -14.85
CA LEU A 58 -3.36 0.44 -14.36
C LEU A 58 -2.28 0.85 -13.34
N SER A 59 -1.65 2.02 -13.52
CA SER A 59 -0.72 2.59 -12.55
C SER A 59 -1.43 2.93 -11.24
N LEU A 60 -2.60 3.56 -11.30
CA LEU A 60 -3.42 3.88 -10.12
C LEU A 60 -3.88 2.59 -9.39
N PHE A 61 -4.34 1.59 -10.13
CA PHE A 61 -4.77 0.31 -9.56
C PHE A 61 -3.63 -0.41 -8.83
N LEU A 62 -2.43 -0.42 -9.41
CA LEU A 62 -1.26 -1.00 -8.76
C LEU A 62 -0.79 -0.18 -7.55
N GLU A 63 -0.86 1.15 -7.61
CA GLU A 63 -0.53 2.02 -6.47
C GLU A 63 -1.42 1.69 -5.27
N ASP A 64 -2.74 1.68 -5.46
CA ASP A 64 -3.71 1.32 -4.42
C ASP A 64 -3.49 -0.12 -3.90
N ALA A 65 -3.29 -1.07 -4.82
CA ALA A 65 -3.04 -2.46 -4.44
C ALA A 65 -1.78 -2.60 -3.59
N PHE A 66 -0.67 -1.98 -3.95
CA PHE A 66 0.58 -2.12 -3.22
C PHE A 66 0.54 -1.49 -1.83
N ASP A 67 -0.10 -0.34 -1.69
CA ASP A 67 -0.22 0.35 -0.40
C ASP A 67 -1.13 -0.43 0.57
N GLU A 68 -2.27 -0.94 0.09
CA GLU A 68 -3.26 -1.60 0.93
C GLU A 68 -3.07 -3.12 1.09
N TRP A 69 -2.55 -3.78 0.07
CA TRP A 69 -2.45 -5.24 0.01
C TRP A 69 -1.15 -5.76 0.64
N LEU A 70 0.00 -5.12 0.35
CA LEU A 70 1.29 -5.56 0.85
C LEU A 70 1.54 -5.21 2.33
N TRP A 71 0.67 -4.41 2.92
CA TRP A 71 0.72 -4.12 4.35
C TRP A 71 0.70 -5.38 5.24
N ARG A 72 -0.11 -6.36 4.88
CA ARG A 72 -0.28 -7.59 5.66
C ARG A 72 0.98 -8.46 5.70
N PRO A 73 1.59 -8.84 4.57
CA PRO A 73 2.89 -9.52 4.60
C PRO A 73 4.00 -8.67 5.22
N ALA A 74 3.99 -7.35 5.06
CA ALA A 74 4.95 -6.46 5.70
C ALA A 74 4.86 -6.53 7.24
N LEU A 75 3.66 -6.53 7.80
CA LEU A 75 3.46 -6.73 9.25
C LEU A 75 3.83 -8.14 9.70
N TYR A 76 3.48 -9.16 8.91
CA TYR A 76 3.81 -10.53 9.24
C TYR A 76 5.31 -10.72 9.37
N TYR A 77 6.08 -10.38 8.36
CA TYR A 77 7.54 -10.55 8.39
C TYR A 77 8.20 -9.73 9.50
N ARG A 78 7.72 -8.53 9.77
CA ARG A 78 8.25 -7.67 10.83
C ARG A 78 8.00 -8.19 12.24
N TRP A 79 6.87 -8.83 12.49
CA TRP A 79 6.45 -9.12 13.87
C TRP A 79 6.33 -10.60 14.21
N ALA A 80 6.27 -11.49 13.23
CA ALA A 80 6.22 -12.94 13.46
C ALA A 80 7.60 -13.56 13.73
N PHE A 81 8.67 -12.95 13.23
CA PHE A 81 10.04 -13.42 13.39
C PHE A 81 10.73 -12.69 14.55
N THR A 82 11.46 -13.45 15.37
CA THR A 82 12.03 -12.93 16.62
C THR A 82 13.04 -11.81 16.39
N ASP A 83 13.98 -12.01 15.46
CA ASP A 83 15.06 -11.05 15.21
C ASP A 83 14.52 -9.76 14.59
N ASP A 84 13.59 -9.89 13.64
CA ASP A 84 12.89 -8.76 13.03
C ASP A 84 12.11 -7.96 14.08
N ALA A 85 11.32 -8.64 14.91
CA ALA A 85 10.54 -8.00 15.96
C ALA A 85 11.42 -7.32 17.02
N GLN A 86 12.57 -7.89 17.37
CA GLN A 86 13.52 -7.28 18.31
C GLN A 86 14.15 -6.03 17.72
N LEU A 87 14.68 -6.11 16.49
CA LEU A 87 15.31 -5.00 15.80
C LEU A 87 14.33 -3.85 15.62
N MET A 88 13.16 -4.13 15.05
CA MET A 88 12.18 -3.09 14.71
C MET A 88 11.48 -2.54 15.95
N GLY A 89 11.25 -3.36 16.97
CA GLY A 89 10.77 -2.89 18.27
C GLY A 89 11.72 -1.84 18.88
N ARG A 90 13.03 -2.06 18.82
CA ARG A 90 14.05 -1.09 19.29
C ARG A 90 14.11 0.16 18.42
N ARG A 91 14.12 0.03 17.08
CA ARG A 91 14.14 1.17 16.15
C ARG A 91 12.93 2.08 16.32
N ILE A 92 11.73 1.51 16.36
CA ILE A 92 10.49 2.27 16.56
C ILE A 92 10.48 2.94 17.94
N ALA A 93 10.86 2.23 18.99
CA ALA A 93 10.93 2.79 20.33
C ALA A 93 11.93 3.94 20.46
N ALA A 94 13.12 3.80 19.87
CA ALA A 94 14.15 4.84 19.87
C ALA A 94 13.72 6.10 19.13
N THR A 95 12.93 5.97 18.07
CA THR A 95 12.47 7.10 17.26
C THR A 95 11.19 7.72 17.79
N LEU A 96 10.12 6.92 17.90
CA LEU A 96 8.78 7.41 18.22
C LEU A 96 8.63 7.77 19.71
N MET A 97 9.27 7.00 20.59
CA MET A 97 9.17 7.16 22.05
C MET A 97 10.43 7.80 22.66
N ARG A 98 11.20 8.57 21.87
CA ARG A 98 12.47 9.20 22.33
C ARG A 98 12.26 10.18 23.47
N ASP A 99 11.13 10.86 23.49
CA ASP A 99 10.71 11.87 24.47
C ASP A 99 10.17 11.28 25.78
N LEU A 100 10.03 9.94 25.89
CA LEU A 100 9.59 9.30 27.12
C LEU A 100 10.79 8.92 28.00
N PRO A 101 10.78 9.24 29.32
CA PRO A 101 11.90 8.95 30.23
C PRO A 101 11.86 7.48 30.73
N LEU A 102 11.91 6.53 29.82
CA LEU A 102 11.91 5.08 30.07
C LEU A 102 13.10 4.40 29.40
N PRO A 103 13.62 3.30 29.97
CA PRO A 103 14.66 2.50 29.32
C PRO A 103 14.23 1.98 27.94
N LEU A 104 15.14 2.00 26.97
CA LEU A 104 14.85 1.57 25.59
C LEU A 104 14.31 0.14 25.52
N ALA A 105 14.83 -0.77 26.32
CA ALA A 105 14.39 -2.15 26.37
C ALA A 105 12.90 -2.27 26.75
N LEU A 106 12.45 -1.49 27.74
CA LEU A 106 11.05 -1.46 28.16
C LEU A 106 10.15 -0.87 27.06
N LYS A 107 10.55 0.26 26.49
CA LYS A 107 9.83 0.86 25.35
C LYS A 107 9.68 -0.13 24.18
N ALA A 108 10.78 -0.82 23.82
CA ALA A 108 10.78 -1.82 22.75
C ALA A 108 9.86 -3.02 23.07
N ALA A 109 9.83 -3.47 24.32
CA ALA A 109 8.94 -4.54 24.76
C ALA A 109 7.45 -4.13 24.61
N VAL A 110 7.11 -2.89 24.99
CA VAL A 110 5.75 -2.34 24.84
C VAL A 110 5.36 -2.29 23.36
N VAL A 111 6.24 -1.79 22.47
CA VAL A 111 6.01 -1.76 21.03
C VAL A 111 5.74 -3.17 20.51
N ARG A 112 6.64 -4.12 20.77
CA ARG A 112 6.48 -5.51 20.30
C ARG A 112 5.16 -6.15 20.77
N ARG A 113 4.88 -6.06 22.09
CA ARG A 113 3.65 -6.64 22.65
C ARG A 113 2.38 -6.09 21.99
N ARG A 114 2.35 -4.78 21.75
CA ARG A 114 1.22 -4.13 21.08
C ARG A 114 1.09 -4.60 19.62
N GLN A 115 2.18 -4.61 18.88
CA GLN A 115 2.18 -4.97 17.47
C GLN A 115 1.80 -6.45 17.27
N GLN A 116 2.42 -7.35 18.01
CA GLN A 116 2.13 -8.78 17.94
C GLN A 116 0.73 -9.15 18.48
N GLY A 117 0.29 -8.49 19.55
CA GLY A 117 -0.98 -8.80 20.21
C GLY A 117 -2.21 -8.21 19.52
N VAL A 118 -2.11 -7.02 18.96
CA VAL A 118 -3.25 -6.26 18.44
C VAL A 118 -3.24 -6.26 16.90
N TYR A 119 -2.17 -5.78 16.29
CA TYR A 119 -2.17 -5.54 14.84
C TYR A 119 -2.22 -6.83 14.01
N LEU A 120 -1.40 -7.83 14.30
CA LEU A 120 -1.44 -9.08 13.55
C LEU A 120 -2.84 -9.71 13.56
N ARG A 121 -3.53 -9.66 14.70
CA ARG A 121 -4.90 -10.23 14.81
C ARG A 121 -5.94 -9.40 14.06
N GLN A 122 -5.84 -8.07 14.12
CA GLN A 122 -6.78 -7.18 13.43
C GLN A 122 -6.66 -7.28 11.91
N ASP A 123 -5.44 -7.54 11.42
CA ASP A 123 -5.18 -7.78 10.00
C ASP A 123 -5.43 -9.24 9.57
N GLY A 124 -6.02 -10.04 10.46
CA GLY A 124 -6.42 -11.41 10.18
C GLY A 124 -5.24 -12.38 10.05
N ILE A 125 -4.05 -12.01 10.56
CA ILE A 125 -2.88 -12.88 10.56
C ILE A 125 -2.99 -13.86 11.73
N THR A 126 -3.29 -15.10 11.41
CA THR A 126 -3.49 -16.21 12.31
C THR A 126 -2.57 -17.38 11.91
N ARG A 127 -2.52 -18.46 12.71
CA ARG A 127 -1.79 -19.66 12.31
C ARG A 127 -2.27 -20.25 10.97
N THR A 128 -3.56 -20.12 10.68
CA THR A 128 -4.18 -20.63 9.44
C THR A 128 -3.86 -19.73 8.24
N THR A 129 -3.86 -18.41 8.40
CA THR A 129 -3.65 -17.47 7.30
C THR A 129 -2.19 -17.12 7.07
N ALA A 130 -1.31 -17.31 8.06
CA ALA A 130 0.11 -16.94 8.00
C ALA A 130 0.86 -17.56 6.80
N PRO A 131 0.68 -18.83 6.43
CA PRO A 131 1.33 -19.38 5.23
C PRO A 131 0.93 -18.66 3.95
N SER A 132 -0.36 -18.31 3.79
CA SER A 132 -0.85 -17.54 2.64
C SER A 132 -0.30 -16.11 2.63
N VAL A 133 -0.15 -15.47 3.82
CA VAL A 133 0.45 -14.15 3.95
C VAL A 133 1.94 -14.18 3.58
N ALA A 134 2.67 -15.19 4.04
CA ALA A 134 4.08 -15.36 3.72
C ALA A 134 4.28 -15.64 2.22
N GLY A 135 3.47 -16.54 1.67
CA GLY A 135 3.52 -16.91 0.25
C GLY A 135 3.25 -15.74 -0.68
N LEU A 136 2.35 -14.84 -0.30
CA LEU A 136 2.04 -13.64 -1.07
C LEU A 136 3.28 -12.77 -1.35
N TYR A 137 4.13 -12.55 -0.36
CA TYR A 137 5.35 -11.79 -0.56
C TYR A 137 6.27 -12.45 -1.60
N LEU A 138 6.41 -13.78 -1.53
CA LEU A 138 7.23 -14.52 -2.47
C LEU A 138 6.65 -14.48 -3.89
N GLU A 139 5.34 -14.65 -4.05
CA GLU A 139 4.68 -14.52 -5.35
C GLU A 139 4.87 -13.13 -5.96
N VAL A 140 4.80 -12.08 -5.15
CA VAL A 140 5.05 -10.71 -5.61
C VAL A 140 6.51 -10.51 -6.02
N LEU A 141 7.48 -11.05 -5.27
CA LEU A 141 8.89 -11.01 -5.67
C LEU A 141 9.12 -11.75 -7.00
N ASP A 142 8.54 -12.95 -7.14
CA ASP A 142 8.68 -13.76 -8.36
C ASP A 142 8.04 -13.07 -9.59
N ALA A 143 6.97 -12.31 -9.40
CA ALA A 143 6.36 -11.52 -10.46
C ALA A 143 7.17 -10.24 -10.81
N LEU A 144 7.79 -9.61 -9.83
CA LEU A 144 8.53 -8.36 -10.01
C LEU A 144 9.94 -8.56 -10.57
N GLU A 145 10.62 -9.63 -10.19
CA GLU A 145 12.02 -9.86 -10.56
C GLU A 145 12.26 -9.82 -12.07
N PRO A 146 11.51 -10.57 -12.92
CA PRO A 146 11.71 -10.55 -14.36
C PRO A 146 11.38 -9.19 -14.99
N LEU A 147 10.52 -8.38 -14.36
CA LEU A 147 10.18 -7.04 -14.83
C LEU A 147 11.35 -6.08 -14.60
N LEU A 148 11.83 -6.02 -13.36
CA LEU A 148 12.83 -5.06 -12.91
C LEU A 148 14.27 -5.48 -13.28
N ALA A 149 14.46 -6.71 -13.73
CA ALA A 149 15.69 -7.16 -14.40
C ALA A 149 15.84 -6.58 -15.81
N ARG A 150 14.73 -6.23 -16.46
CA ARG A 150 14.70 -5.74 -17.86
C ARG A 150 14.58 -4.23 -18.01
N ARG A 151 14.05 -3.55 -16.98
CA ARG A 151 13.83 -2.10 -17.02
C ARG A 151 13.96 -1.49 -15.61
N PRO A 152 14.29 -0.20 -15.55
CA PRO A 152 14.57 0.46 -14.27
C PRO A 152 13.34 0.63 -13.36
N PHE A 153 12.13 0.77 -13.92
CA PHE A 153 10.87 0.99 -13.19
C PHE A 153 9.73 0.17 -13.80
N LEU A 154 8.61 0.04 -13.08
CA LEU A 154 7.50 -0.84 -13.45
C LEU A 154 6.96 -0.60 -14.86
N PHE A 155 6.87 0.64 -15.29
CA PHE A 155 6.32 1.01 -16.61
C PHE A 155 7.39 1.34 -17.66
N GLY A 156 8.67 1.37 -17.32
CA GLY A 156 9.75 1.67 -18.27
C GLY A 156 10.91 2.43 -17.65
N GLU A 157 11.39 3.46 -18.35
CA GLU A 157 12.59 4.22 -17.98
C GLU A 157 12.35 5.27 -16.89
N ARG A 158 11.10 5.58 -16.58
CA ARG A 158 10.70 6.60 -15.61
C ARG A 158 9.74 6.03 -14.57
N PRO A 159 9.90 6.40 -13.27
CA PRO A 159 8.98 5.97 -12.24
C PRO A 159 7.60 6.61 -12.43
N VAL A 160 6.54 5.84 -12.14
CA VAL A 160 5.14 6.27 -12.11
C VAL A 160 4.56 6.06 -10.71
N ALA A 161 3.31 6.47 -10.48
CA ALA A 161 2.66 6.35 -9.17
C ALA A 161 2.71 4.92 -8.59
N ALA A 162 2.55 3.89 -9.44
CA ALA A 162 2.69 2.49 -9.03
C ALA A 162 4.05 2.15 -8.40
N ASP A 163 5.15 2.74 -8.89
CA ASP A 163 6.47 2.54 -8.29
C ASP A 163 6.52 3.10 -6.87
N PHE A 164 5.90 4.24 -6.61
CA PHE A 164 5.87 4.84 -5.26
C PHE A 164 4.97 4.08 -4.31
N GLY A 165 3.81 3.57 -4.76
CA GLY A 165 2.97 2.67 -3.97
C GLY A 165 3.72 1.40 -3.56
N LEU A 166 4.44 0.77 -4.50
CA LEU A 166 5.28 -0.39 -4.23
C LEU A 166 6.48 -0.07 -3.32
N PHE A 167 7.07 1.13 -3.47
CA PHE A 167 8.25 1.53 -2.71
C PHE A 167 8.00 1.58 -1.20
N GLY A 168 6.82 2.01 -0.78
CA GLY A 168 6.45 2.07 0.62
C GLY A 168 6.72 0.76 1.37
N PRO A 169 6.04 -0.33 1.05
CA PRO A 169 6.26 -1.62 1.69
C PRO A 169 7.64 -2.23 1.37
N MET A 170 8.13 -2.13 0.13
CA MET A 170 9.41 -2.74 -0.27
C MET A 170 10.59 -2.11 0.46
N PHE A 171 10.71 -0.80 0.49
CA PHE A 171 11.84 -0.12 1.13
C PHE A 171 11.72 -0.10 2.67
N ARG A 172 10.55 0.28 3.19
CA ARG A 172 10.37 0.54 4.63
C ARG A 172 10.19 -0.73 5.46
N HIS A 173 9.79 -1.83 4.83
CA HIS A 173 9.57 -3.11 5.49
C HIS A 173 10.49 -4.18 4.92
N PHE A 174 10.25 -4.65 3.70
CA PHE A 174 10.89 -5.85 3.19
C PHE A 174 12.42 -5.71 3.00
N ALA A 175 12.92 -4.59 2.50
CA ALA A 175 14.36 -4.37 2.39
C ALA A 175 15.05 -3.99 3.72
N SER A 176 14.27 -3.52 4.72
CA SER A 176 14.81 -3.02 6.00
C SER A 176 14.80 -4.06 7.12
N ASP A 177 13.93 -5.05 7.05
CA ASP A 177 13.75 -6.07 8.07
C ASP A 177 14.58 -7.32 7.70
N PRO A 178 15.31 -7.97 8.63
CA PRO A 178 16.28 -9.02 8.34
C PRO A 178 15.75 -10.17 7.49
N THR A 179 14.66 -10.81 7.94
CA THR A 179 14.10 -12.00 7.28
C THR A 179 13.62 -11.73 5.85
N PRO A 180 12.73 -10.76 5.59
CA PRO A 180 12.27 -10.52 4.22
C PRO A 180 13.36 -9.92 3.33
N SER A 181 14.32 -9.19 3.88
CA SER A 181 15.47 -8.67 3.13
C SER A 181 16.40 -9.79 2.64
N ALA A 182 16.61 -10.84 3.44
CA ALA A 182 17.36 -12.01 3.01
C ALA A 182 16.65 -12.72 1.83
N LEU A 183 15.32 -12.92 1.94
CA LEU A 183 14.52 -13.50 0.86
C LEU A 183 14.56 -12.65 -0.42
N MET A 184 14.46 -11.32 -0.30
CA MET A 184 14.54 -10.42 -1.45
C MET A 184 15.92 -10.50 -2.14
N ARG A 185 17.01 -10.55 -1.38
CA ARG A 185 18.36 -10.67 -1.94
C ARG A 185 18.57 -11.98 -2.69
N GLU A 186 18.00 -13.05 -2.19
CA GLU A 186 18.15 -14.37 -2.78
C GLU A 186 17.27 -14.55 -4.03
N ARG A 187 16.00 -14.15 -3.94
CA ARG A 187 15.01 -14.44 -4.98
C ARG A 187 14.81 -13.32 -6.00
N ALA A 188 15.05 -12.08 -5.58
CA ALA A 188 14.70 -10.90 -6.37
C ALA A 188 15.73 -9.77 -6.23
N PRO A 189 16.99 -10.00 -6.65
CA PRO A 189 18.05 -9.00 -6.55
C PRO A 189 17.75 -7.73 -7.37
N SER A 190 17.01 -7.84 -8.49
CA SER A 190 16.60 -6.68 -9.29
C SER A 190 15.57 -5.82 -8.57
N VAL A 191 14.67 -6.42 -7.78
CA VAL A 191 13.76 -5.69 -6.91
C VAL A 191 14.54 -4.91 -5.84
N LEU A 192 15.56 -5.51 -5.23
CA LEU A 192 16.42 -4.82 -4.27
C LEU A 192 17.16 -3.64 -4.94
N ALA A 193 17.73 -3.85 -6.12
CA ALA A 193 18.40 -2.81 -6.88
C ALA A 193 17.40 -1.67 -7.27
N TRP A 194 16.17 -2.00 -7.61
CA TRP A 194 15.11 -1.03 -7.87
C TRP A 194 14.78 -0.19 -6.62
N THR A 195 14.73 -0.79 -5.41
CA THR A 195 14.51 0.01 -4.18
C THR A 195 15.61 1.05 -3.98
N ALA A 196 16.87 0.69 -4.23
CA ALA A 196 18.00 1.62 -4.15
C ALA A 196 17.94 2.70 -5.24
N ARG A 197 17.53 2.34 -6.46
CA ARG A 197 17.37 3.26 -7.59
C ARG A 197 16.29 4.30 -7.30
N LEU A 198 15.12 3.87 -6.86
CA LEU A 198 14.03 4.80 -6.57
C LEU A 198 14.34 5.71 -5.37
N TRP A 199 15.01 5.18 -4.33
CA TRP A 199 15.48 5.99 -3.20
C TRP A 199 16.42 7.13 -3.63
N ASN A 200 17.26 6.87 -4.64
CA ASN A 200 18.21 7.85 -5.17
C ASN A 200 17.68 8.67 -6.35
N ALA A 201 16.46 8.41 -6.80
CA ALA A 201 15.87 9.19 -7.90
C ALA A 201 15.75 10.68 -7.51
N ARG A 202 16.05 11.54 -8.48
CA ARG A 202 15.95 12.99 -8.34
C ARG A 202 15.19 13.56 -9.52
N PRO A 203 14.42 14.64 -9.33
CA PRO A 203 13.66 15.26 -10.43
C PRO A 203 14.51 15.56 -11.65
N GLU A 204 15.72 16.07 -11.44
CA GLU A 204 16.65 16.47 -12.51
C GLU A 204 17.06 15.27 -13.40
N GLY A 205 17.17 14.08 -12.81
CA GLY A 205 17.54 12.85 -13.53
C GLY A 205 16.40 12.20 -14.30
N ILE A 206 15.15 12.61 -14.09
CA ILE A 206 13.98 12.00 -14.70
C ILE A 206 13.16 12.97 -15.56
N THR A 207 13.42 14.28 -15.50
CA THR A 207 12.62 15.30 -16.18
C THR A 207 12.63 15.13 -17.70
N ASP A 208 13.79 14.80 -18.28
CA ASP A 208 13.97 14.64 -19.72
C ASP A 208 13.52 13.27 -20.25
N THR A 209 13.17 12.35 -19.35
CA THR A 209 12.66 11.03 -19.73
C THR A 209 11.14 11.11 -19.97
N PRO A 210 10.62 10.74 -21.15
CA PRO A 210 9.20 10.80 -21.41
C PRO A 210 8.40 9.87 -20.49
N LEU A 211 7.16 10.26 -20.19
CA LEU A 211 6.21 9.36 -19.51
C LEU A 211 5.93 8.14 -20.40
N PRO A 212 5.72 6.96 -19.79
CA PRO A 212 5.29 5.78 -20.52
C PRO A 212 3.97 6.05 -21.25
N GLU A 213 3.94 5.78 -22.55
CA GLU A 213 2.72 5.89 -23.37
C GLU A 213 1.80 4.68 -23.20
N THR A 214 2.35 3.54 -22.82
CA THR A 214 1.59 2.30 -22.65
C THR A 214 2.02 1.56 -21.37
N ALA A 215 1.12 0.74 -20.83
CA ALA A 215 1.47 -0.21 -19.79
C ALA A 215 2.06 -1.48 -20.41
N PRO A 216 3.30 -1.89 -20.07
CA PRO A 216 3.90 -3.11 -20.60
C PRO A 216 3.05 -4.35 -20.34
N ALA A 217 2.92 -5.24 -21.34
CA ALA A 217 2.08 -6.44 -21.24
C ALA A 217 2.57 -7.44 -20.18
N ASP A 218 3.86 -7.43 -19.87
CA ASP A 218 4.45 -8.30 -18.85
C ASP A 218 4.11 -7.89 -17.41
N LEU A 219 3.37 -6.79 -17.20
CA LEU A 219 2.71 -6.47 -15.93
C LEU A 219 1.48 -7.36 -15.64
N ASP A 220 0.91 -8.04 -16.63
CA ASP A 220 -0.34 -8.78 -16.48
C ASP A 220 -0.33 -9.83 -15.37
N PRO A 221 0.73 -10.63 -15.16
CA PRO A 221 0.79 -11.56 -14.03
C PRO A 221 0.65 -10.84 -12.68
N LEU A 222 1.28 -9.68 -12.51
CA LEU A 222 1.20 -8.88 -11.29
C LEU A 222 -0.19 -8.25 -11.12
N LEU A 223 -0.79 -7.74 -12.20
CA LEU A 223 -2.15 -7.21 -12.22
C LEU A 223 -3.17 -8.28 -11.80
N ARG A 224 -3.09 -9.48 -12.37
CA ARG A 224 -3.99 -10.59 -12.03
C ARG A 224 -3.80 -11.08 -10.59
N LEU A 225 -2.58 -11.05 -10.09
CA LEU A 225 -2.29 -11.36 -8.70
C LEU A 225 -2.97 -10.34 -7.75
N ALA A 226 -2.90 -9.05 -8.09
CA ALA A 226 -3.59 -7.99 -7.34
C ALA A 226 -5.12 -8.13 -7.41
N VAL A 227 -5.69 -8.46 -8.57
CA VAL A 227 -7.14 -8.74 -8.69
C VAL A 227 -7.53 -9.92 -7.81
N ARG A 228 -6.81 -11.05 -7.93
CA ARG A 228 -7.10 -12.30 -7.18
C ARG A 228 -7.17 -12.08 -5.67
N ASP A 229 -6.32 -11.24 -5.14
CA ASP A 229 -6.16 -11.11 -3.69
C ASP A 229 -6.72 -9.78 -3.15
N HIS A 230 -6.36 -8.66 -3.75
CA HIS A 230 -6.74 -7.34 -3.25
C HIS A 230 -8.16 -6.97 -3.64
N LEU A 231 -8.51 -7.03 -4.93
CA LEU A 231 -9.82 -6.60 -5.40
C LEU A 231 -10.96 -7.49 -4.86
N VAL A 232 -10.71 -8.79 -4.74
CA VAL A 232 -11.65 -9.75 -4.11
C VAL A 232 -11.91 -9.40 -2.64
N GLU A 233 -10.89 -9.01 -1.89
CA GLU A 233 -11.06 -8.57 -0.50
C GLU A 233 -11.84 -7.25 -0.42
N MET A 234 -11.54 -6.28 -1.29
CA MET A 234 -12.24 -5.00 -1.33
C MET A 234 -13.73 -5.18 -1.63
N ASP A 235 -14.08 -6.01 -2.60
CA ASP A 235 -15.46 -6.34 -2.94
C ASP A 235 -16.20 -6.99 -1.76
N ALA A 236 -15.60 -8.02 -1.16
CA ALA A 236 -16.18 -8.67 0.02
C ALA A 236 -16.39 -7.69 1.18
N ASN A 237 -15.43 -6.79 1.41
CA ASN A 237 -15.52 -5.75 2.45
C ASN A 237 -16.66 -4.74 2.15
N ALA A 238 -16.77 -4.29 0.90
CA ALA A 238 -17.83 -3.37 0.49
C ALA A 238 -19.23 -4.00 0.62
N GLN A 239 -19.38 -5.26 0.22
CA GLN A 239 -20.63 -6.00 0.39
C GLN A 239 -21.01 -6.19 1.88
N ALA A 240 -20.02 -6.48 2.73
CA ALA A 240 -20.25 -6.59 4.17
C ALA A 240 -20.65 -5.25 4.78
N ALA A 241 -20.01 -4.16 4.37
CA ALA A 241 -20.34 -2.80 4.79
C ALA A 241 -21.77 -2.40 4.39
N ALA A 242 -22.15 -2.66 3.14
CA ALA A 242 -23.50 -2.38 2.63
C ALA A 242 -24.61 -3.12 3.41
N ARG A 243 -24.29 -4.30 3.97
CA ARG A 243 -25.20 -5.07 4.83
C ARG A 243 -25.13 -4.65 6.31
N GLY A 244 -24.35 -3.62 6.66
CA GLY A 244 -24.18 -3.16 8.05
C GLY A 244 -23.41 -4.16 8.95
N LEU A 245 -22.67 -5.10 8.37
CA LEU A 245 -21.90 -6.08 9.12
C LEU A 245 -20.67 -5.44 9.73
N LYS A 246 -20.24 -5.92 10.89
CA LYS A 246 -18.99 -5.48 11.55
C LYS A 246 -17.77 -6.32 11.13
N VAL A 247 -18.02 -7.47 10.52
CA VAL A 247 -17.00 -8.46 10.15
C VAL A 247 -17.24 -8.93 8.73
N VAL A 248 -16.22 -8.83 7.90
CA VAL A 248 -16.19 -9.45 6.58
C VAL A 248 -15.62 -10.85 6.66
N ARG A 249 -16.17 -11.76 5.86
CA ARG A 249 -15.69 -13.14 5.67
C ARG A 249 -15.57 -13.40 4.19
N PHE A 250 -14.44 -13.91 3.76
CA PHE A 250 -14.19 -14.29 2.37
C PHE A 250 -13.15 -15.42 2.30
N ARG A 251 -13.05 -16.07 1.16
CA ARG A 251 -12.06 -17.12 0.91
C ARG A 251 -11.06 -16.63 -0.12
N ARG A 252 -9.77 -16.79 0.19
CA ARG A 252 -8.66 -16.38 -0.68
C ARG A 252 -7.53 -17.39 -0.56
N GLY A 253 -7.01 -17.88 -1.71
CA GLY A 253 -5.94 -18.87 -1.72
C GLY A 253 -6.30 -20.17 -0.99
N GLY A 254 -7.58 -20.59 -1.05
CA GLY A 254 -8.06 -21.78 -0.33
C GLY A 254 -8.25 -21.60 1.19
N VAL A 255 -7.96 -20.44 1.73
CA VAL A 255 -8.01 -20.11 3.17
C VAL A 255 -9.19 -19.19 3.48
N ASP A 256 -9.89 -19.45 4.58
CA ASP A 256 -10.98 -18.62 5.05
C ASP A 256 -10.43 -17.44 5.88
N TRP A 257 -10.84 -16.23 5.47
CA TRP A 257 -10.44 -14.99 6.11
C TRP A 257 -11.60 -14.37 6.90
N ARG A 258 -11.24 -13.74 8.01
CA ARG A 258 -12.18 -13.00 8.85
C ARG A 258 -11.52 -11.71 9.33
N LEU A 259 -12.06 -10.56 8.90
CA LEU A 259 -11.51 -9.25 9.18
C LEU A 259 -12.60 -8.30 9.71
N PRO A 260 -12.25 -7.26 10.46
CA PRO A 260 -13.16 -6.15 10.69
C PRO A 260 -13.52 -5.48 9.35
N VAL A 261 -14.78 -5.06 9.19
CA VAL A 261 -15.16 -4.23 8.04
C VAL A 261 -14.44 -2.89 8.13
N SER A 262 -13.79 -2.51 7.04
CA SER A 262 -13.05 -1.25 6.90
C SER A 262 -13.80 -0.26 6.01
N PRO A 263 -14.36 0.83 6.56
CA PRO A 263 -14.96 1.90 5.75
C PRO A 263 -13.95 2.55 4.80
N TYR A 264 -12.67 2.60 5.19
CA TYR A 264 -11.60 3.14 4.35
C TYR A 264 -11.46 2.33 3.05
N ARG A 265 -11.43 0.99 3.12
CA ARG A 265 -11.36 0.13 1.94
C ARG A 265 -12.60 0.22 1.05
N VAL A 266 -13.77 0.54 1.61
CA VAL A 266 -14.96 0.86 0.79
C VAL A 266 -14.73 2.13 -0.02
N GLN A 267 -14.09 3.14 0.58
CA GLN A 267 -13.74 4.37 -0.13
C GLN A 267 -12.69 4.12 -1.22
N CYS A 268 -11.62 3.37 -0.94
CA CYS A 268 -10.61 3.03 -1.95
C CYS A 268 -11.26 2.33 -3.16
N LEU A 269 -12.15 1.36 -2.93
CA LEU A 269 -12.88 0.70 -4.03
C LEU A 269 -13.76 1.69 -4.80
N ALA A 270 -14.49 2.57 -4.12
CA ALA A 270 -15.32 3.58 -4.77
C ALA A 270 -14.48 4.54 -5.63
N ASP A 271 -13.30 4.93 -5.16
CA ASP A 271 -12.38 5.81 -5.90
C ASP A 271 -11.83 5.10 -7.15
N LEU A 272 -11.46 3.82 -7.06
CA LEU A 272 -11.05 3.02 -8.23
C LEU A 272 -12.19 2.86 -9.24
N GLN A 273 -13.41 2.58 -8.78
CA GLN A 273 -14.58 2.46 -9.63
C GLN A 273 -14.94 3.79 -10.31
N ALA A 274 -14.81 4.91 -9.62
CA ALA A 274 -15.00 6.24 -10.21
C ALA A 274 -13.95 6.55 -11.27
N ALA A 275 -12.68 6.22 -11.02
CA ALA A 275 -11.61 6.36 -12.01
C ALA A 275 -11.84 5.46 -13.22
N PHE A 276 -12.25 4.22 -13.03
CA PHE A 276 -12.60 3.28 -14.10
C PHE A 276 -13.79 3.78 -14.94
N ALA A 277 -14.84 4.28 -14.31
CA ALA A 277 -16.03 4.80 -14.97
C ALA A 277 -15.72 6.06 -15.83
N ALA A 278 -14.70 6.82 -15.47
CA ALA A 278 -14.25 7.99 -16.22
C ALA A 278 -13.50 7.64 -17.53
N LEU A 279 -13.07 6.38 -17.70
CA LEU A 279 -12.40 5.91 -18.92
C LEU A 279 -13.39 5.81 -20.09
N GLY A 280 -12.86 5.98 -21.31
CA GLY A 280 -13.57 5.65 -22.56
C GLY A 280 -13.92 4.15 -22.64
N THR A 281 -14.89 3.81 -23.48
CA THR A 281 -15.36 2.42 -23.62
C THR A 281 -14.24 1.46 -24.01
N THR A 282 -13.38 1.87 -24.94
CA THR A 282 -12.23 1.07 -25.41
C THR A 282 -11.25 0.83 -24.28
N ASP A 283 -10.92 1.87 -23.50
CA ASP A 283 -9.96 1.76 -22.40
C ASP A 283 -10.50 0.88 -21.29
N ARG A 284 -11.81 0.99 -20.96
CA ARG A 284 -12.45 0.09 -19.98
C ARG A 284 -12.36 -1.36 -20.41
N ALA A 285 -12.65 -1.67 -21.67
CA ALA A 285 -12.51 -3.02 -22.20
C ALA A 285 -11.07 -3.53 -22.11
N GLY A 286 -10.09 -2.71 -22.47
CA GLY A 286 -8.67 -3.03 -22.34
C GLY A 286 -8.23 -3.25 -20.90
N VAL A 287 -8.72 -2.44 -19.96
CA VAL A 287 -8.46 -2.63 -18.51
C VAL A 287 -9.00 -3.99 -18.05
N LEU A 288 -10.25 -4.32 -18.36
CA LEU A 288 -10.86 -5.60 -17.96
C LEU A 288 -10.12 -6.80 -18.56
N GLU A 289 -9.71 -6.72 -19.81
CA GLU A 289 -8.91 -7.76 -20.47
C GLU A 289 -7.57 -7.97 -19.74
N ARG A 290 -6.84 -6.90 -19.44
CA ARG A 290 -5.53 -6.93 -18.77
C ARG A 290 -5.63 -7.46 -17.33
N LEU A 291 -6.62 -7.01 -16.58
CA LEU A 291 -6.86 -7.42 -15.19
C LEU A 291 -7.39 -8.86 -15.11
N GLY A 292 -8.17 -9.30 -16.09
CA GLY A 292 -8.73 -10.65 -16.18
C GLY A 292 -9.90 -10.91 -15.21
N PRO A 293 -10.22 -12.20 -14.97
CA PRO A 293 -11.37 -12.60 -14.16
C PRO A 293 -11.35 -11.98 -12.76
N GLY A 294 -12.49 -11.45 -12.31
CA GLY A 294 -12.65 -10.72 -11.04
C GLY A 294 -12.61 -9.20 -11.20
N ALA A 295 -12.14 -8.68 -12.34
CA ALA A 295 -12.08 -7.24 -12.60
C ALA A 295 -13.46 -6.59 -12.80
N GLU A 296 -14.51 -7.38 -13.07
CA GLU A 296 -15.89 -6.91 -13.18
C GLU A 296 -16.42 -6.24 -11.90
N VAL A 297 -15.72 -6.38 -10.80
CA VAL A 297 -15.94 -5.61 -9.57
C VAL A 297 -15.87 -4.10 -9.84
N LEU A 298 -15.02 -3.66 -10.77
CA LEU A 298 -14.86 -2.25 -11.13
C LEU A 298 -16.12 -1.66 -11.81
N GLU A 299 -16.95 -2.49 -12.41
CA GLU A 299 -18.20 -2.07 -13.05
C GLU A 299 -19.39 -1.96 -12.10
N ARG A 300 -19.25 -2.43 -10.85
CA ARG A 300 -20.31 -2.48 -9.86
C ARG A 300 -20.13 -1.36 -8.82
N PRO A 301 -20.66 -0.15 -9.04
CA PRO A 301 -20.42 0.98 -8.14
C PRO A 301 -20.87 0.68 -6.73
N VAL A 302 -20.00 0.92 -5.77
CA VAL A 302 -20.32 0.89 -4.35
C VAL A 302 -20.63 2.30 -3.87
N GLN A 303 -21.52 2.41 -2.88
CA GLN A 303 -21.73 3.70 -2.24
C GLN A 303 -20.53 4.04 -1.37
N PRO A 304 -19.92 5.23 -1.54
CA PRO A 304 -18.83 5.67 -0.68
C PRO A 304 -19.26 5.60 0.79
N ALA A 305 -18.38 5.07 1.63
CA ALA A 305 -18.66 4.92 3.07
C ALA A 305 -18.80 6.25 3.80
N LEU A 306 -18.32 7.35 3.17
CA LEU A 306 -18.28 8.68 3.76
C LEU A 306 -18.64 9.75 2.72
N PRO A 307 -19.39 10.81 3.14
CA PRO A 307 -19.58 11.97 2.30
C PRO A 307 -18.21 12.65 2.02
N PRO A 308 -18.06 13.31 0.84
CA PRO A 308 -16.83 14.01 0.49
C PRO A 308 -16.35 14.93 1.63
N GLY A 309 -15.10 14.82 2.02
CA GLY A 309 -14.50 15.63 3.09
C GLY A 309 -14.64 15.07 4.52
N ARG A 310 -15.39 14.01 4.76
CA ARG A 310 -15.37 13.31 6.06
C ARG A 310 -14.39 12.16 6.05
N ARG A 311 -13.38 12.26 6.92
CA ARG A 311 -12.31 11.26 7.08
C ARG A 311 -12.70 10.19 8.10
N ILE A 312 -12.26 8.97 7.86
CA ILE A 312 -12.43 7.83 8.76
C ILE A 312 -11.54 8.06 10.00
N ARG A 313 -12.13 8.11 11.17
CA ARG A 313 -11.37 7.99 12.42
C ARG A 313 -10.88 6.54 12.53
N ASN A 314 -9.63 6.32 12.25
CA ASN A 314 -9.01 5.04 12.58
C ASN A 314 -8.79 5.01 14.10
N ARG A 315 -9.60 4.21 14.84
CA ARG A 315 -9.54 4.09 16.30
C ARG A 315 -8.28 3.36 16.81
N LEU A 316 -7.24 3.27 16.00
CA LEU A 316 -6.05 2.47 16.33
C LEU A 316 -5.12 3.13 17.35
N TRP A 317 -5.36 4.40 17.74
CA TRP A 317 -4.46 5.17 18.61
C TRP A 317 -5.15 5.93 19.77
N THR A 318 -6.41 5.65 20.06
CA THR A 318 -7.10 6.15 21.28
C THR A 318 -7.03 5.14 22.40
#